data_ebe522b7628a6c34c580be5691145337
#
_entry.id   ebe522b7628a6c34c580be5691145337
#
_cell.length_a   1.000
_cell.length_b   1.000
_cell.length_c   1.000
_cell.angle_alpha   90.00
_cell.angle_beta   90.00
_cell.angle_gamma   90.00
#
_symmetry.space_group_name_H-M   'P 1'
#
loop_
_entity.id
_entity.type
_entity.pdbx_description
1 polymer ?
#
loop_
_entity_poly.entity_id
_entity_poly.type
_entity_poly.pdbx_seq_one_letter_code
_entity_poly.pdbx_strand_id
1 'polypeptide(L)'
;IYELYSGIDSMEKTAELNSPNPLSGDDFGFSMAIHKNYLLIGAPGSENGNGVVYLYRKGSSGDWIVVKTFENPNATTDPSQSQKFGYNVALNDKYIAISSPFFNDGTVFIYDFNPESENFNNARTIPFKEVDVRKLGDVEGCYAAGPEKFGFGVTMSFNNNKLLIGSLKEFVHLVEFKNGLTFGTNTLSPEEEGQNDNLNIRFGQSVYVGDSSVYISALNESNGQGKVYVYPYIDTNNKTDDNPWTNF
;
A
#
# COMPACT_ATOMS: atom_id res chain seq x y z
N ILE A 1 12.91 2.44 -18.13
CA ILE A 1 13.84 2.87 -17.07
C ILE A 1 14.82 3.86 -17.70
N TYR A 2 15.04 4.98 -17.02
CA TYR A 2 15.95 6.03 -17.45
C TYR A 2 16.98 6.28 -16.36
N GLU A 3 18.22 6.55 -16.75
CA GLU A 3 19.29 6.95 -15.84
C GLU A 3 19.65 8.43 -16.10
N LEU A 4 19.89 9.18 -15.03
CA LEU A 4 20.35 10.55 -15.10
C LEU A 4 21.87 10.56 -15.13
N TYR A 5 22.46 11.12 -16.16
CA TYR A 5 23.89 11.35 -16.23
C TYR A 5 24.25 12.72 -15.66
N SER A 6 25.43 12.83 -15.07
CA SER A 6 25.93 14.06 -14.43
C SER A 6 26.02 15.22 -15.42
N GLY A 7 25.08 16.14 -15.30
CA GLY A 7 24.91 17.26 -16.22
C GLY A 7 23.55 17.20 -16.89
N ILE A 8 22.54 17.08 -16.12
CA ILE A 8 21.07 16.94 -16.25
C ILE A 8 20.40 17.33 -17.60
N ASP A 9 21.11 17.40 -18.70
CA ASP A 9 20.55 17.86 -19.96
C ASP A 9 19.92 16.75 -20.82
N SER A 10 20.06 15.45 -20.44
CA SER A 10 19.44 14.34 -21.18
C SER A 10 19.16 13.12 -20.29
N MET A 11 18.03 12.47 -20.56
CA MET A 11 17.71 11.13 -20.05
C MET A 11 17.79 10.14 -21.21
N GLU A 12 18.50 9.03 -21.00
CA GLU A 12 18.56 7.96 -21.98
C GLU A 12 17.81 6.74 -21.46
N LYS A 13 17.00 6.12 -22.37
CA LYS A 13 16.31 4.87 -22.05
C LYS A 13 17.32 3.72 -22.03
N THR A 14 17.60 3.19 -20.83
CA THR A 14 18.56 2.10 -20.64
C THR A 14 17.93 0.70 -20.69
N ALA A 15 16.62 0.60 -20.43
CA ALA A 15 15.91 -0.67 -20.47
C ALA A 15 14.41 -0.50 -20.79
N GLU A 16 13.83 -1.53 -21.37
CA GLU A 16 12.39 -1.71 -21.53
C GLU A 16 12.02 -3.07 -20.99
N LEU A 17 11.04 -3.10 -20.08
CA LEU A 17 10.57 -4.34 -19.46
C LEU A 17 9.16 -4.64 -19.95
N ASN A 18 8.97 -5.86 -20.39
CA ASN A 18 7.68 -6.39 -20.81
C ASN A 18 7.22 -7.47 -19.81
N SER A 19 5.91 -7.72 -19.77
CA SER A 19 5.39 -8.83 -18.99
C SER A 19 6.05 -10.15 -19.43
N PRO A 20 6.49 -11.00 -18.51
CA PRO A 20 7.00 -12.33 -18.85
C PRO A 20 5.98 -13.22 -19.56
N ASN A 21 4.69 -13.03 -19.28
CA ASN A 21 3.58 -13.75 -19.88
C ASN A 21 2.53 -12.74 -20.39
N PRO A 22 2.80 -12.03 -21.49
CA PRO A 22 1.96 -10.92 -21.91
C PRO A 22 0.63 -11.41 -22.48
N LEU A 23 -0.48 -10.98 -21.87
CA LEU A 23 -1.82 -11.12 -22.39
C LEU A 23 -2.50 -9.74 -22.42
N SER A 24 -3.47 -9.60 -23.32
CA SER A 24 -4.25 -8.35 -23.39
C SER A 24 -5.06 -8.16 -22.13
N GLY A 25 -4.95 -7.00 -21.52
CA GLY A 25 -5.66 -6.64 -20.28
C GLY A 25 -4.97 -7.04 -18.99
N ASP A 26 -3.71 -7.50 -19.06
CA ASP A 26 -2.91 -7.82 -17.85
C ASP A 26 -2.57 -6.61 -16.98
N ASP A 27 -2.60 -5.41 -17.57
CA ASP A 27 -2.26 -4.16 -16.89
C ASP A 27 -0.83 -4.19 -16.28
N PHE A 28 0.15 -4.83 -16.95
CA PHE A 28 1.54 -4.85 -16.49
C PHE A 28 2.10 -3.43 -16.36
N GLY A 29 2.68 -3.11 -15.22
CA GLY A 29 3.17 -1.76 -14.91
C GLY A 29 2.13 -0.86 -14.24
N PHE A 30 0.94 -1.39 -13.90
CA PHE A 30 -0.10 -0.63 -13.19
C PHE A 30 0.40 -0.04 -11.88
N SER A 31 1.19 -0.80 -11.15
CA SER A 31 1.88 -0.37 -9.93
C SER A 31 3.34 -0.77 -9.96
N MET A 32 4.20 0.05 -9.38
CA MET A 32 5.63 -0.21 -9.32
C MET A 32 6.21 0.30 -8.01
N ALA A 33 7.19 -0.43 -7.50
CA ALA A 33 8.01 0.02 -6.38
C ALA A 33 9.46 -0.45 -6.60
N ILE A 34 10.41 0.45 -6.32
CA ILE A 34 11.83 0.16 -6.45
C ILE A 34 12.53 0.34 -5.11
N HIS A 35 13.42 -0.59 -4.79
CA HIS A 35 14.30 -0.50 -3.64
C HIS A 35 15.65 -1.11 -3.99
N LYS A 36 16.73 -0.32 -3.93
CA LYS A 36 18.06 -0.75 -4.36
C LYS A 36 18.05 -1.26 -5.82
N ASN A 37 18.48 -2.50 -6.01
CA ASN A 37 18.50 -3.16 -7.32
C ASN A 37 17.29 -4.07 -7.57
N TYR A 38 16.21 -3.92 -6.80
CA TYR A 38 14.97 -4.66 -6.98
C TYR A 38 13.83 -3.75 -7.43
N LEU A 39 13.05 -4.23 -8.39
CA LEU A 39 11.87 -3.56 -8.92
C LEU A 39 10.69 -4.52 -8.87
N LEU A 40 9.64 -4.12 -8.18
CA LEU A 40 8.39 -4.85 -8.06
C LEU A 40 7.38 -4.23 -9.03
N ILE A 41 6.72 -5.05 -9.84
CA ILE A 41 5.76 -4.60 -10.86
C ILE A 41 4.47 -5.38 -10.70
N GLY A 42 3.35 -4.67 -10.51
CA GLY A 42 2.02 -5.24 -10.49
C GLY A 42 1.38 -5.33 -11.88
N ALA A 43 0.65 -6.42 -12.08
CA ALA A 43 -0.18 -6.71 -13.26
C ALA A 43 -1.56 -7.19 -12.78
N PRO A 44 -2.42 -6.29 -12.26
CA PRO A 44 -3.66 -6.67 -11.58
C PRO A 44 -4.76 -7.20 -12.52
N GLY A 45 -4.58 -7.07 -13.82
CA GLY A 45 -5.47 -7.64 -14.83
C GLY A 45 -5.17 -9.09 -15.17
N SER A 46 -3.95 -9.56 -14.89
CA SER A 46 -3.50 -10.91 -15.23
C SER A 46 -4.40 -11.99 -14.65
N GLU A 47 -4.40 -13.16 -15.30
CA GLU A 47 -5.17 -14.33 -14.87
C GLU A 47 -6.66 -14.04 -14.63
N ASN A 48 -7.29 -13.37 -15.60
CA ASN A 48 -8.70 -12.97 -15.55
C ASN A 48 -9.01 -12.03 -14.36
N GLY A 49 -8.05 -11.18 -13.99
CA GLY A 49 -8.21 -10.21 -12.91
C GLY A 49 -7.90 -10.76 -11.52
N ASN A 50 -7.40 -11.98 -11.39
CA ASN A 50 -6.82 -12.45 -10.14
C ASN A 50 -5.59 -11.62 -9.75
N GLY A 51 -4.78 -11.27 -10.76
CA GLY A 51 -3.60 -10.45 -10.65
C GLY A 51 -2.31 -11.21 -10.35
N VAL A 52 -1.21 -10.67 -10.84
CA VAL A 52 0.15 -11.22 -10.69
C VAL A 52 1.11 -10.07 -10.38
N VAL A 53 2.16 -10.36 -9.61
CA VAL A 53 3.23 -9.40 -9.33
C VAL A 53 4.59 -10.03 -9.66
N TYR A 54 5.43 -9.27 -10.36
CA TYR A 54 6.77 -9.70 -10.75
C TYR A 54 7.83 -8.92 -9.98
N LEU A 55 8.79 -9.63 -9.41
CA LEU A 55 9.98 -9.04 -8.81
C LEU A 55 11.15 -9.21 -9.77
N TYR A 56 11.70 -8.10 -10.20
CA TYR A 56 12.92 -8.04 -10.99
C TYR A 56 14.10 -7.66 -10.13
N ARG A 57 15.28 -8.14 -10.50
CA ARG A 57 16.56 -7.70 -9.96
C ARG A 57 17.45 -7.16 -11.09
N LYS A 58 18.08 -6.01 -10.85
CA LYS A 58 19.11 -5.47 -11.75
C LYS A 58 20.41 -6.25 -11.53
N GLY A 59 20.90 -6.89 -12.59
CA GLY A 59 22.19 -7.58 -12.60
C GLY A 59 23.36 -6.62 -12.69
N SER A 60 24.58 -7.11 -12.53
CA SER A 60 25.81 -6.33 -12.65
C SER A 60 26.06 -5.80 -14.08
N SER A 61 25.51 -6.46 -15.09
CA SER A 61 25.51 -6.02 -16.50
C SER A 61 24.53 -4.87 -16.78
N GLY A 62 23.65 -4.54 -15.82
CA GLY A 62 22.58 -3.57 -16.00
C GLY A 62 21.26 -4.18 -16.45
N ASP A 63 21.23 -5.46 -16.79
CA ASP A 63 20.04 -6.17 -17.21
C ASP A 63 19.09 -6.43 -16.03
N TRP A 64 17.79 -6.40 -16.30
CA TRP A 64 16.76 -6.75 -15.33
C TRP A 64 16.26 -8.17 -15.56
N ILE A 65 16.34 -9.01 -14.54
CA ILE A 65 15.90 -10.40 -14.59
C ILE A 65 14.77 -10.63 -13.60
N VAL A 66 13.75 -11.40 -13.98
CA VAL A 66 12.69 -11.84 -13.06
C VAL A 66 13.26 -12.86 -12.11
N VAL A 67 13.20 -12.56 -10.81
CA VAL A 67 13.68 -13.46 -9.75
C VAL A 67 12.53 -14.13 -9.00
N LYS A 68 11.34 -13.54 -9.05
CA LYS A 68 10.14 -14.10 -8.43
C LYS A 68 8.87 -13.62 -9.11
N THR A 69 7.91 -14.53 -9.24
CA THR A 69 6.51 -14.25 -9.57
C THR A 69 5.66 -14.53 -8.33
N PHE A 70 4.82 -13.59 -7.95
CA PHE A 70 3.82 -13.75 -6.90
C PHE A 70 2.46 -13.89 -7.57
N GLU A 71 1.83 -15.02 -7.38
CA GLU A 71 0.46 -15.29 -7.77
C GLU A 71 -0.48 -14.95 -6.60
N ASN A 72 -1.73 -14.62 -6.91
CA ASN A 72 -2.71 -14.36 -5.87
C ASN A 72 -2.98 -15.63 -5.05
N PRO A 73 -2.68 -15.64 -3.73
CA PRO A 73 -2.91 -16.83 -2.89
C PRO A 73 -4.38 -17.26 -2.80
N ASN A 74 -5.29 -16.35 -3.13
CA ASN A 74 -6.74 -16.57 -3.07
C ASN A 74 -7.38 -16.47 -4.47
N ALA A 75 -6.63 -16.83 -5.52
CA ALA A 75 -7.14 -16.81 -6.89
C ALA A 75 -8.45 -17.59 -7.02
N THR A 76 -9.38 -17.05 -7.78
CA THR A 76 -10.69 -17.67 -8.04
C THR A 76 -10.82 -18.02 -9.51
N THR A 77 -11.61 -19.05 -9.81
CA THR A 77 -12.00 -19.39 -11.19
C THR A 77 -13.24 -18.63 -11.66
N ASP A 78 -13.90 -17.89 -10.74
CA ASP A 78 -15.06 -17.07 -11.06
C ASP A 78 -14.60 -15.73 -11.67
N PRO A 79 -14.81 -15.49 -12.96
CA PRO A 79 -14.34 -14.27 -13.63
C PRO A 79 -15.09 -13.00 -13.16
N SER A 80 -16.22 -13.17 -12.48
CA SER A 80 -16.95 -12.02 -11.89
C SER A 80 -16.31 -11.48 -10.63
N GLN A 81 -15.36 -12.23 -10.03
CA GLN A 81 -14.67 -11.89 -8.80
C GLN A 81 -13.21 -11.46 -9.05
N SER A 82 -13.04 -10.44 -9.88
CA SER A 82 -11.72 -9.85 -10.12
C SER A 82 -11.15 -9.28 -8.82
N GLN A 83 -10.06 -9.86 -8.32
CA GLN A 83 -9.49 -9.52 -7.00
C GLN A 83 -8.41 -8.46 -7.07
N LYS A 84 -7.82 -8.27 -8.26
CA LYS A 84 -6.81 -7.23 -8.54
C LYS A 84 -5.57 -7.28 -7.64
N PHE A 85 -5.05 -8.47 -7.35
CA PHE A 85 -3.77 -8.63 -6.65
C PHE A 85 -2.66 -7.94 -7.45
N GLY A 86 -1.84 -7.12 -6.77
CA GLY A 86 -0.87 -6.25 -7.44
C GLY A 86 -1.43 -4.89 -7.85
N TYR A 87 -2.62 -4.51 -7.34
CA TYR A 87 -3.18 -3.17 -7.56
C TYR A 87 -2.26 -2.07 -7.03
N ASN A 88 -1.68 -2.28 -5.86
CA ASN A 88 -0.58 -1.48 -5.36
C ASN A 88 0.50 -2.37 -4.77
N VAL A 89 1.76 -1.93 -4.88
CA VAL A 89 2.91 -2.67 -4.38
C VAL A 89 3.87 -1.73 -3.66
N ALA A 90 4.53 -2.25 -2.62
CA ALA A 90 5.59 -1.55 -1.91
C ALA A 90 6.64 -2.55 -1.44
N LEU A 91 7.91 -2.12 -1.36
CA LEU A 91 8.98 -2.96 -0.84
C LEU A 91 10.03 -2.13 -0.11
N ASN A 92 10.74 -2.79 0.80
CA ASN A 92 11.94 -2.29 1.48
C ASN A 92 12.94 -3.43 1.69
N ASP A 93 13.95 -3.26 2.56
CA ASP A 93 14.97 -4.27 2.84
C ASP A 93 14.45 -5.57 3.47
N LYS A 94 13.24 -5.56 4.04
CA LYS A 94 12.74 -6.67 4.87
C LYS A 94 11.39 -7.21 4.42
N TYR A 95 10.62 -6.42 3.69
CA TYR A 95 9.23 -6.74 3.39
C TYR A 95 8.84 -6.34 1.98
N ILE A 96 7.97 -7.15 1.41
CA ILE A 96 7.19 -6.84 0.21
C ILE A 96 5.73 -6.78 0.63
N ALA A 97 5.03 -5.72 0.24
CA ALA A 97 3.60 -5.57 0.43
C ALA A 97 2.90 -5.55 -0.93
N ILE A 98 1.84 -6.34 -1.07
CA ILE A 98 1.05 -6.45 -2.30
C ILE A 98 -0.43 -6.34 -1.91
N SER A 99 -1.15 -5.42 -2.51
CA SER A 99 -2.57 -5.25 -2.23
C SER A 99 -3.47 -6.00 -3.21
N SER A 100 -4.63 -6.40 -2.72
CA SER A 100 -5.76 -6.96 -3.44
C SER A 100 -7.03 -6.26 -2.95
N PRO A 101 -7.32 -5.05 -3.45
CA PRO A 101 -8.34 -4.18 -2.86
C PRO A 101 -9.78 -4.67 -3.08
N PHE A 102 -9.98 -5.64 -3.95
CA PHE A 102 -11.28 -6.21 -4.29
C PHE A 102 -11.53 -7.58 -3.63
N PHE A 103 -10.58 -8.05 -2.84
CA PHE A 103 -10.71 -9.30 -2.08
C PHE A 103 -11.07 -8.98 -0.63
N ASN A 104 -12.21 -9.50 -0.12
CA ASN A 104 -12.66 -9.36 1.27
C ASN A 104 -12.58 -7.91 1.81
N ASP A 105 -13.15 -6.95 1.07
CA ASP A 105 -13.12 -5.50 1.39
C ASP A 105 -11.74 -4.85 1.28
N GLY A 106 -10.79 -5.56 0.78
CA GLY A 106 -9.40 -5.19 0.62
C GLY A 106 -8.48 -5.99 1.55
N THR A 107 -7.41 -6.48 0.98
CA THR A 107 -6.40 -7.26 1.70
C THR A 107 -5.02 -6.84 1.24
N VAL A 108 -4.10 -6.71 2.18
CA VAL A 108 -2.68 -6.53 1.90
C VAL A 108 -1.92 -7.78 2.33
N PHE A 109 -1.17 -8.35 1.39
CA PHE A 109 -0.29 -9.50 1.61
C PHE A 109 1.12 -9.00 1.91
N ILE A 110 1.71 -9.49 2.98
CA ILE A 110 3.07 -9.16 3.39
C ILE A 110 3.94 -10.41 3.24
N TYR A 111 5.01 -10.27 2.52
CA TYR A 111 6.04 -11.29 2.37
C TYR A 111 7.31 -10.84 3.07
N ASP A 112 7.95 -11.74 3.79
CA ASP A 112 9.29 -11.49 4.29
C ASP A 112 10.26 -11.47 3.09
N PHE A 113 11.10 -10.48 3.03
CA PHE A 113 12.04 -10.28 1.95
C PHE A 113 13.46 -10.20 2.49
N ASN A 114 14.35 -11.01 1.92
CA ASN A 114 15.77 -10.89 2.17
C ASN A 114 16.50 -10.79 0.82
N PRO A 115 16.95 -9.59 0.45
CA PRO A 115 17.61 -9.37 -0.83
C PRO A 115 18.92 -10.14 -1.01
N GLU A 116 19.59 -10.55 0.09
CA GLU A 116 20.86 -11.29 0.02
C GLU A 116 20.65 -12.78 -0.26
N SER A 117 19.58 -13.38 0.26
CA SER A 117 19.30 -14.82 0.09
C SER A 117 18.21 -15.10 -0.94
N GLU A 118 17.59 -14.07 -1.51
CA GLU A 118 16.42 -14.17 -2.39
C GLU A 118 15.32 -15.06 -1.80
N ASN A 119 15.19 -15.02 -0.48
CA ASN A 119 14.18 -15.80 0.23
C ASN A 119 12.89 -14.98 0.39
N PHE A 120 11.78 -15.53 -0.12
CA PHE A 120 10.46 -14.88 -0.22
C PHE A 120 9.41 -15.68 0.58
N ASN A 121 9.74 -16.09 1.80
CA ASN A 121 8.88 -16.94 2.59
C ASN A 121 7.81 -16.14 3.36
N ASN A 122 6.74 -16.87 3.71
CA ASN A 122 5.68 -16.49 4.65
C ASN A 122 4.81 -15.30 4.25
N ALA A 123 3.89 -15.54 3.30
CA ALA A 123 2.77 -14.63 3.08
C ALA A 123 1.95 -14.49 4.37
N ARG A 124 1.87 -13.27 4.89
CA ARG A 124 0.95 -12.89 5.96
C ARG A 124 -0.08 -11.95 5.39
N THR A 125 -1.29 -12.04 5.86
CA THR A 125 -2.36 -11.14 5.43
C THR A 125 -2.63 -10.08 6.49
N ILE A 126 -2.79 -8.85 6.04
CA ILE A 126 -3.41 -7.78 6.82
C ILE A 126 -4.79 -7.58 6.19
N PRO A 127 -5.84 -8.24 6.71
CA PRO A 127 -7.18 -8.00 6.23
C PRO A 127 -7.63 -6.61 6.65
N PHE A 128 -8.47 -5.98 5.85
CA PHE A 128 -9.25 -4.86 6.32
C PHE A 128 -10.07 -5.32 7.52
N LYS A 129 -9.73 -4.84 8.71
CA LYS A 129 -10.61 -4.95 9.86
C LYS A 129 -11.42 -3.69 9.88
N GLU A 130 -12.73 -3.84 9.78
CA GLU A 130 -13.65 -2.81 10.22
C GLU A 130 -13.24 -2.47 11.66
N VAL A 131 -12.58 -1.33 11.84
CA VAL A 131 -12.26 -0.85 13.18
C VAL A 131 -13.59 -0.50 13.79
N ASP A 132 -13.92 -1.12 14.92
CA ASP A 132 -15.09 -0.74 15.71
C ASP A 132 -14.85 0.69 16.23
N VAL A 133 -15.25 1.66 15.45
CA VAL A 133 -15.12 3.10 15.74
C VAL A 133 -15.80 3.47 17.06
N ARG A 134 -16.70 2.58 17.56
CA ARG A 134 -17.34 2.73 18.88
C ARG A 134 -16.38 2.72 20.05
N LYS A 135 -15.12 2.32 19.85
CA LYS A 135 -14.07 2.41 20.89
C LYS A 135 -13.31 3.73 20.90
N LEU A 136 -13.52 4.60 19.91
CA LEU A 136 -12.88 5.92 19.83
C LEU A 136 -13.77 7.07 20.34
N GLY A 137 -14.80 6.76 21.16
CA GLY A 137 -15.73 7.76 21.73
C GLY A 137 -16.83 8.12 20.73
N ASP A 138 -18.05 7.84 21.13
CA ASP A 138 -19.38 8.17 20.59
C ASP A 138 -19.43 9.04 19.29
N VAL A 139 -18.92 8.54 18.19
CA VAL A 139 -19.23 9.05 16.87
C VAL A 139 -20.23 8.08 16.24
N GLU A 140 -21.51 8.29 16.53
CA GLU A 140 -22.60 7.67 15.78
C GLU A 140 -22.51 8.15 14.33
N GLY A 141 -22.28 7.24 13.38
CA GLY A 141 -22.52 7.56 11.98
C GLY A 141 -21.58 6.98 10.93
N CYS A 142 -20.48 6.34 11.26
CA CYS A 142 -19.64 5.69 10.23
C CYS A 142 -20.26 4.36 9.79
N TYR A 143 -21.25 4.42 8.92
CA TYR A 143 -21.85 3.26 8.29
C TYR A 143 -21.04 2.80 7.08
N ALA A 144 -20.33 1.71 7.25
CA ALA A 144 -19.88 0.90 6.13
C ALA A 144 -21.06 0.04 5.64
N ALA A 145 -22.05 0.65 5.03
CA ALA A 145 -23.17 -0.06 4.44
C ALA A 145 -23.41 0.42 3.01
N GLY A 146 -22.74 -0.23 2.07
CA GLY A 146 -22.99 -0.10 0.65
C GLY A 146 -22.18 -1.10 -0.14
N PRO A 147 -22.65 -1.56 -1.30
CA PRO A 147 -21.93 -2.54 -2.14
C PRO A 147 -20.62 -1.99 -2.75
N GLU A 148 -20.19 -0.82 -2.36
CA GLU A 148 -18.96 -0.18 -2.84
C GLU A 148 -17.80 -0.42 -1.85
N LYS A 149 -17.46 -1.68 -1.71
CA LYS A 149 -16.40 -2.18 -0.83
C LYS A 149 -15.04 -2.05 -1.50
N PHE A 150 -14.57 -0.83 -1.79
CA PHE A 150 -13.33 -0.65 -2.50
C PHE A 150 -12.30 0.12 -1.70
N GLY A 151 -11.11 -0.42 -1.68
CA GLY A 151 -9.97 0.42 -1.64
C GLY A 151 -9.01 0.29 -0.49
N PHE A 152 -9.10 -0.69 0.40
CA PHE A 152 -7.98 -0.96 1.31
C PHE A 152 -6.75 -1.40 0.51
N GLY A 153 -5.65 -0.68 0.67
CA GLY A 153 -4.44 -0.94 -0.08
C GLY A 153 -4.36 -0.30 -1.46
N VAL A 154 -5.20 0.72 -1.76
CA VAL A 154 -5.07 1.49 -3.01
C VAL A 154 -3.77 2.27 -3.10
N THR A 155 -3.22 2.66 -1.95
CA THR A 155 -1.88 3.25 -1.84
C THR A 155 -1.14 2.67 -0.66
N MET A 156 0.17 2.52 -0.79
CA MET A 156 1.03 2.01 0.28
C MET A 156 2.37 2.71 0.25
N SER A 157 2.94 2.92 1.43
CA SER A 157 4.29 3.46 1.58
C SER A 157 5.01 2.77 2.72
N PHE A 158 6.25 2.35 2.47
CA PHE A 158 7.15 1.80 3.48
C PHE A 158 8.21 2.81 3.92
N ASN A 159 8.47 2.82 5.23
CA ASN A 159 9.73 3.34 5.76
C ASN A 159 10.17 2.48 6.94
N ASN A 160 11.36 1.91 6.87
CA ASN A 160 11.93 0.99 7.86
C ASN A 160 10.97 -0.16 8.22
N ASN A 161 10.43 -0.15 9.44
CA ASN A 161 9.50 -1.15 9.95
C ASN A 161 8.03 -0.67 9.95
N LYS A 162 7.72 0.40 9.24
CA LYS A 162 6.37 0.97 9.16
C LYS A 162 5.81 0.88 7.75
N LEU A 163 4.58 0.43 7.63
CA LEU A 163 3.81 0.42 6.40
C LEU A 163 2.54 1.26 6.61
N LEU A 164 2.37 2.26 5.79
CA LEU A 164 1.14 3.04 5.73
C LEU A 164 0.30 2.52 4.57
N ILE A 165 -0.97 2.23 4.85
CA ILE A 165 -1.93 1.67 3.89
C ILE A 165 -3.12 2.61 3.79
N GLY A 166 -3.29 3.20 2.63
CA GLY A 166 -4.44 4.05 2.33
C GLY A 166 -5.65 3.25 1.84
N SER A 167 -6.82 3.84 2.00
CA SER A 167 -8.07 3.32 1.45
C SER A 167 -8.90 4.44 0.81
N LEU A 168 -9.85 4.08 -0.04
CA LEU A 168 -10.83 5.05 -0.57
C LEU A 168 -11.94 5.38 0.43
N LYS A 169 -11.99 4.71 1.58
CA LYS A 169 -13.04 4.81 2.59
C LYS A 169 -12.65 5.62 3.83
N GLU A 170 -11.85 6.67 3.64
CA GLU A 170 -11.58 7.66 4.70
C GLU A 170 -10.74 7.16 5.89
N PHE A 171 -10.08 6.02 5.75
CA PHE A 171 -9.17 5.50 6.76
C PHE A 171 -7.81 5.17 6.19
N VAL A 172 -6.81 5.40 7.00
CA VAL A 172 -5.43 5.00 6.72
C VAL A 172 -4.92 4.16 7.88
N HIS A 173 -4.31 3.03 7.58
CA HIS A 173 -3.74 2.16 8.59
C HIS A 173 -2.22 2.28 8.60
N LEU A 174 -1.67 2.64 9.75
CA LEU A 174 -0.25 2.53 10.01
C LEU A 174 0.03 1.20 10.69
N VAL A 175 0.80 0.36 10.03
CA VAL A 175 1.21 -0.97 10.51
C VAL A 175 2.68 -0.91 10.91
N GLU A 176 3.00 -1.32 12.12
CA GLU A 176 4.36 -1.45 12.59
C GLU A 176 4.75 -2.92 12.72
N PHE A 177 5.96 -3.27 12.23
CA PHE A 177 6.51 -4.60 12.30
C PHE A 177 7.63 -4.66 13.34
N LYS A 178 7.60 -5.66 14.21
CA LYS A 178 8.65 -5.95 15.17
C LYS A 178 9.02 -7.43 15.10
N ASN A 179 10.29 -7.72 14.85
CA ASN A 179 10.80 -9.09 14.72
C ASN A 179 10.01 -9.94 13.69
N GLY A 180 9.67 -9.35 12.56
CA GLY A 180 8.90 -10.01 11.51
C GLY A 180 7.40 -10.18 11.80
N LEU A 181 6.91 -9.73 12.94
CA LEU A 181 5.49 -9.79 13.31
C LEU A 181 4.86 -8.40 13.23
N THR A 182 3.57 -8.34 12.92
CA THR A 182 2.78 -7.12 13.08
C THR A 182 2.72 -6.80 14.56
N PHE A 183 3.30 -5.66 14.95
CA PHE A 183 3.38 -5.26 16.35
C PHE A 183 2.19 -4.40 16.76
N GLY A 184 1.73 -3.54 15.87
CA GLY A 184 0.59 -2.67 16.12
C GLY A 184 -0.01 -2.16 14.81
N THR A 185 -1.30 -1.85 14.87
CA THR A 185 -2.01 -1.16 13.78
C THR A 185 -2.72 0.04 14.39
N ASN A 186 -2.44 1.21 13.85
CA ASN A 186 -3.17 2.43 14.18
C ASN A 186 -4.00 2.83 12.98
N THR A 187 -5.24 3.20 13.22
CA THR A 187 -6.12 3.75 12.19
C THR A 187 -6.14 5.26 12.35
N LEU A 188 -5.87 5.94 11.26
CA LEU A 188 -5.92 7.39 11.16
C LEU A 188 -7.16 7.78 10.36
N SER A 189 -7.89 8.74 10.85
CA SER A 189 -9.03 9.37 10.17
C SER A 189 -8.90 10.89 10.32
N PRO A 190 -9.48 11.67 9.43
CA PRO A 190 -9.52 13.10 9.62
C PRO A 190 -10.44 13.41 10.80
N GLU A 191 -9.92 14.08 11.82
CA GLU A 191 -10.72 14.61 12.90
C GLU A 191 -11.34 15.95 12.46
N GLU A 192 -12.62 15.94 12.14
CA GLU A 192 -13.44 17.16 12.24
C GLU A 192 -14.70 16.83 13.05
N GLU A 193 -14.73 17.32 14.29
CA GLU A 193 -15.94 17.37 15.09
C GLU A 193 -17.03 18.16 14.32
N GLY A 194 -18.09 17.50 13.94
CA GLY A 194 -19.35 18.14 13.56
C GLY A 194 -19.59 18.36 12.06
N GLN A 195 -18.93 17.68 11.16
CA GLN A 195 -19.27 17.76 9.73
C GLN A 195 -20.13 16.60 9.25
N ASN A 196 -21.12 16.95 8.44
CA ASN A 196 -22.14 16.10 7.83
C ASN A 196 -21.60 14.81 7.21
N ASP A 197 -22.29 13.72 7.47
CA ASP A 197 -22.09 12.33 7.04
C ASP A 197 -22.03 12.05 5.52
N ASN A 198 -21.80 13.05 4.69
CA ASN A 198 -21.81 12.96 3.22
C ASN A 198 -20.46 13.29 2.56
N LEU A 199 -19.37 13.32 3.31
CA LEU A 199 -18.09 13.77 2.77
C LEU A 199 -17.26 12.59 2.29
N ASN A 200 -17.37 12.26 1.01
CA ASN A 200 -16.36 11.49 0.29
C ASN A 200 -15.09 12.34 0.15
N ILE A 201 -14.37 12.55 1.25
CA ILE A 201 -13.17 13.39 1.30
C ILE A 201 -11.96 12.72 0.66
N ARG A 202 -12.05 11.42 0.37
CA ARG A 202 -10.96 10.60 -0.18
C ARG A 202 -9.67 10.70 0.63
N PHE A 203 -9.80 10.57 1.95
CA PHE A 203 -8.66 10.49 2.86
C PHE A 203 -7.87 9.20 2.63
N GLY A 204 -6.57 9.31 2.43
CA GLY A 204 -5.71 8.15 2.18
C GLY A 204 -5.54 7.77 0.72
N GLN A 205 -6.01 8.56 -0.25
CA GLN A 205 -5.80 8.27 -1.66
C GLN A 205 -4.33 8.35 -2.08
N SER A 206 -3.52 9.15 -1.39
CA SER A 206 -2.07 9.14 -1.47
C SER A 206 -1.51 9.19 -0.07
N VAL A 207 -0.54 8.33 0.22
CA VAL A 207 0.09 8.24 1.53
C VAL A 207 1.60 8.17 1.39
N TYR A 208 2.31 8.73 2.38
CA TYR A 208 3.76 8.65 2.44
C TYR A 208 4.23 8.52 3.89
N VAL A 209 5.15 7.60 4.14
CA VAL A 209 5.81 7.41 5.43
C VAL A 209 7.19 8.05 5.36
N GLY A 210 7.39 9.16 6.05
CA GLY A 210 8.69 9.80 6.22
C GLY A 210 9.43 9.30 7.47
N ASP A 211 10.57 9.88 7.75
CA ASP A 211 11.40 9.51 8.91
C ASP A 211 10.80 9.95 10.24
N SER A 212 10.11 11.08 10.26
CA SER A 212 9.55 11.69 11.47
C SER A 212 8.04 11.88 11.45
N SER A 213 7.40 11.64 10.32
CA SER A 213 5.96 11.92 10.14
C SER A 213 5.36 11.05 9.04
N VAL A 214 4.03 10.87 9.10
CA VAL A 214 3.25 10.36 7.98
C VAL A 214 2.48 11.50 7.32
N TYR A 215 2.28 11.39 6.01
CA TYR A 215 1.59 12.36 5.17
C TYR A 215 0.43 11.67 4.47
N ILE A 216 -0.76 12.25 4.55
CA ILE A 216 -2.00 11.65 4.05
C ILE A 216 -2.80 12.69 3.29
N SER A 217 -3.15 12.40 2.04
CA SER A 217 -3.98 13.30 1.24
C SER A 217 -5.47 13.10 1.51
N ALA A 218 -6.24 14.19 1.42
CA ALA A 218 -7.70 14.23 1.44
C ALA A 218 -8.19 15.13 0.29
N LEU A 219 -8.45 14.51 -0.87
CA LEU A 219 -8.62 15.28 -2.13
C LEU A 219 -9.88 16.12 -2.19
N ASN A 220 -10.97 15.65 -1.60
CA ASN A 220 -12.27 16.31 -1.71
C ASN A 220 -12.61 17.19 -0.51
N GLU A 221 -11.68 17.32 0.42
CA GLU A 221 -11.91 18.13 1.59
C GLU A 221 -12.02 19.63 1.26
N SER A 222 -12.69 20.39 2.13
CA SER A 222 -12.89 21.84 1.96
C SER A 222 -13.51 22.21 0.60
N ASN A 223 -14.60 21.52 0.23
CA ASN A 223 -15.32 21.71 -1.03
C ASN A 223 -14.46 21.45 -2.27
N GLY A 224 -13.62 20.43 -2.23
CA GLY A 224 -12.78 20.00 -3.36
C GLY A 224 -11.46 20.76 -3.49
N GLN A 225 -11.10 21.59 -2.53
CA GLN A 225 -9.77 22.22 -2.50
C GLN A 225 -8.66 21.23 -2.13
N GLY A 226 -9.02 20.16 -1.40
CA GLY A 226 -8.09 19.15 -0.91
C GLY A 226 -7.20 19.63 0.25
N LYS A 227 -6.71 18.67 1.01
CA LYS A 227 -5.74 18.88 2.10
C LYS A 227 -4.70 17.79 2.15
N VAL A 228 -3.59 18.07 2.81
CA VAL A 228 -2.61 17.08 3.24
C VAL A 228 -2.48 17.15 4.75
N TYR A 229 -2.74 16.04 5.41
CA TYR A 229 -2.56 15.87 6.85
C TYR A 229 -1.14 15.38 7.13
N VAL A 230 -0.54 15.92 8.18
CA VAL A 230 0.81 15.56 8.63
C VAL A 230 0.73 15.14 10.08
N TYR A 231 1.01 13.86 10.35
CA TYR A 231 1.04 13.30 11.71
C TYR A 231 2.49 13.01 12.09
N PRO A 232 3.06 13.75 13.03
CA PRO A 232 4.43 13.48 13.50
C PRO A 232 4.46 12.20 14.35
N TYR A 233 5.59 11.47 14.31
CA TYR A 233 5.81 10.40 15.27
C TYR A 233 6.08 11.01 16.65
N ILE A 234 5.33 10.56 17.64
CA ILE A 234 5.58 10.91 19.03
C ILE A 234 6.51 9.85 19.60
N ASP A 235 7.67 10.25 20.10
CA ASP A 235 8.56 9.34 20.83
C ASP A 235 7.91 8.96 22.16
N THR A 236 7.42 7.73 22.23
CA THR A 236 6.72 7.19 23.40
C THR A 236 7.65 6.82 24.55
N ASN A 237 8.99 6.94 24.39
CA ASN A 237 9.93 6.68 25.47
C ASN A 237 9.81 7.70 26.62
N ASN A 238 9.04 8.78 26.42
CA ASN A 238 8.81 9.84 27.43
C ASN A 238 7.37 9.94 27.93
N LYS A 239 6.46 9.03 27.57
CA LYS A 239 5.08 9.05 28.05
C LYS A 239 4.73 7.74 28.75
N THR A 240 4.34 7.87 30.01
CA THR A 240 3.61 6.87 30.78
C THR A 240 2.19 6.72 30.20
N ASP A 241 1.86 5.54 29.72
CA ASP A 241 0.51 4.95 29.59
C ASP A 241 -0.52 5.51 28.61
N ASP A 242 -0.26 6.52 27.79
CA ASP A 242 -1.25 7.01 26.84
C ASP A 242 -0.86 6.68 25.38
N ASN A 243 -1.82 6.13 24.63
CA ASN A 243 -1.71 5.94 23.20
C ASN A 243 -1.30 7.26 22.51
N PRO A 244 -0.14 7.35 21.84
CA PRO A 244 0.35 8.61 21.29
C PRO A 244 -0.56 9.22 20.21
N TRP A 245 -1.58 8.50 19.79
CA TRP A 245 -2.51 8.86 18.72
C TRP A 245 -3.89 9.31 19.22
N THR A 246 -4.13 9.38 20.54
CA THR A 246 -5.43 9.75 21.14
C THR A 246 -5.59 11.24 21.43
N ASN A 247 -4.66 12.10 21.06
CA ASN A 247 -4.71 13.54 21.33
C ASN A 247 -4.43 14.38 20.07
N PHE A 248 -5.09 14.05 18.97
CA PHE A 248 -5.13 14.90 17.78
C PHE A 248 -6.55 15.03 17.27
#